data_6972aa916d4a81b2ab0f2737553b9e28
#
_entry.id   6972aa916d4a81b2ab0f2737553b9e28
#
_cell.length_a   1.000
_cell.length_b   1.000
_cell.length_c   1.000
_cell.angle_alpha   90.00
_cell.angle_beta   90.00
_cell.angle_gamma   90.00
#
_symmetry.space_group_name_H-M   'P 1'
#
loop_
_entity.id
_entity.type
_entity.pdbx_description
1 polymer ?
#
loop_
_entity_poly.entity_id
_entity_poly.type
_entity_poly.pdbx_seq_one_letter_code
_entity_poly.pdbx_strand_id
1 'polypeptide(L)'
;LFECLDCGRQTSVTAGTALHRSKLPLTTWFWAAHLMTTHSNGMSALQLQDQLGVTYKTAWLLTQKLRRSMLDPNRELLEGVVEIDQAEIPFRIGDTFFEAGNAGKILFIGAVEVVERDTGKAKPRRKHAKYLDTRSGRIRLAVIADNSAASIGAFVNANLKPGTTLLTDGHKSFPGLKGYRHDPRVVGKMAAHILLPWIHRAFSLMKRWGLGTYHGLRRKHVDTYLNEFVFRYNRRFYRHVSFETLLGLAADKEPAGYWDIIKRENPRKTASRPTAGALPHIDEPESTG
;
A
#
# COMPACT_ATOMS: atom_id res chain seq x y z
N LEU A 1 -8.86 -13.64 26.55
CA LEU A 1 -9.31 -14.90 25.99
C LEU A 1 -10.78 -15.07 26.29
N PHE A 2 -11.53 -15.57 25.32
CA PHE A 2 -12.93 -16.00 25.49
C PHE A 2 -12.94 -17.52 25.32
N GLU A 3 -13.68 -18.20 26.15
CA GLU A 3 -13.85 -19.63 26.11
C GLU A 3 -15.31 -19.96 25.80
N CYS A 4 -15.51 -20.86 24.85
CA CYS A 4 -16.86 -21.37 24.54
C CYS A 4 -17.31 -22.32 25.66
N LEU A 5 -18.47 -22.05 26.26
CA LEU A 5 -18.99 -22.86 27.37
C LEU A 5 -19.36 -24.28 26.94
N ASP A 6 -19.70 -24.48 25.67
CA ASP A 6 -20.13 -25.81 25.17
C ASP A 6 -18.97 -26.71 24.77
N CYS A 7 -17.91 -26.16 24.16
CA CYS A 7 -16.82 -26.98 23.62
C CYS A 7 -15.44 -26.65 24.19
N GLY A 8 -15.32 -25.74 25.15
CA GLY A 8 -14.05 -25.32 25.77
C GLY A 8 -13.05 -24.64 24.82
N ARG A 9 -13.44 -24.32 23.58
CA ARG A 9 -12.56 -23.67 22.62
C ARG A 9 -12.26 -22.23 23.06
N GLN A 10 -10.98 -21.95 23.19
CA GLN A 10 -10.51 -20.61 23.53
C GLN A 10 -10.21 -19.78 22.27
N THR A 11 -10.62 -18.53 22.25
CA THR A 11 -10.32 -17.56 21.22
C THR A 11 -9.95 -16.20 21.84
N SER A 12 -9.37 -15.31 21.06
CA SER A 12 -9.08 -13.94 21.47
C SER A 12 -9.65 -12.96 20.47
N VAL A 13 -9.88 -11.72 20.86
CA VAL A 13 -10.35 -10.63 19.97
C VAL A 13 -9.41 -10.37 18.80
N THR A 14 -8.15 -10.79 18.91
CA THR A 14 -7.15 -10.63 17.84
C THR A 14 -7.01 -11.87 16.95
N ALA A 15 -7.72 -12.97 17.27
CA ALA A 15 -7.64 -14.21 16.49
C ALA A 15 -8.16 -13.97 15.06
N GLY A 16 -7.40 -14.38 14.05
CA GLY A 16 -7.78 -14.21 12.65
C GLY A 16 -7.53 -12.82 12.07
N THR A 17 -7.10 -11.84 12.85
CA THR A 17 -6.88 -10.45 12.43
C THR A 17 -5.41 -10.17 12.08
N ALA A 18 -5.11 -8.96 11.59
CA ALA A 18 -3.71 -8.52 11.40
C ALA A 18 -2.90 -8.54 12.70
N LEU A 19 -3.56 -8.48 13.87
CA LEU A 19 -2.96 -8.48 15.20
C LEU A 19 -2.75 -9.90 15.75
N HIS A 20 -3.15 -10.91 15.01
CA HIS A 20 -3.07 -12.31 15.43
C HIS A 20 -1.68 -12.71 15.94
N ARG A 21 -1.63 -13.44 17.07
CA ARG A 21 -0.40 -13.89 17.73
C ARG A 21 0.61 -12.78 18.03
N SER A 22 0.14 -11.55 18.22
CA SER A 22 0.99 -10.46 18.68
C SER A 22 1.33 -10.63 20.15
N LYS A 23 2.60 -10.42 20.50
CA LYS A 23 3.05 -10.31 21.89
C LYS A 23 2.98 -8.87 22.41
N LEU A 24 2.68 -7.90 21.54
CA LEU A 24 2.53 -6.51 21.92
C LEU A 24 1.15 -6.27 22.56
N PRO A 25 1.07 -5.42 23.59
CA PRO A 25 -0.20 -4.93 24.10
C PRO A 25 -1.05 -4.27 23.00
N LEU A 26 -2.36 -4.37 23.06
CA LEU A 26 -3.26 -3.72 22.10
C LEU A 26 -3.10 -2.19 22.10
N THR A 27 -2.78 -1.61 23.24
CA THR A 27 -2.46 -0.17 23.36
C THR A 27 -1.32 0.25 22.44
N THR A 28 -0.26 -0.56 22.33
CA THR A 28 0.85 -0.30 21.41
C THR A 28 0.39 -0.33 19.95
N TRP A 29 -0.51 -1.24 19.58
CA TRP A 29 -1.10 -1.29 18.25
C TRP A 29 -1.96 -0.05 17.96
N PHE A 30 -2.77 0.36 18.91
CA PHE A 30 -3.64 1.53 18.77
C PHE A 30 -2.83 2.82 18.66
N TRP A 31 -1.80 2.99 19.47
CA TRP A 31 -0.88 4.11 19.33
C TRP A 31 -0.18 4.13 17.97
N ALA A 32 0.32 2.99 17.51
CA ALA A 32 0.94 2.90 16.18
C ALA A 32 -0.05 3.29 15.06
N ALA A 33 -1.27 2.76 15.11
CA ALA A 33 -2.30 3.08 14.13
C ALA A 33 -2.68 4.57 14.18
N HIS A 34 -2.84 5.14 15.39
CA HIS A 34 -3.12 6.55 15.60
C HIS A 34 -2.02 7.44 15.02
N LEU A 35 -0.76 7.21 15.40
CA LEU A 35 0.39 7.98 14.93
C LEU A 35 0.54 7.90 13.41
N MET A 36 0.39 6.72 12.82
CA MET A 36 0.49 6.54 11.36
C MET A 36 -0.61 7.26 10.59
N THR A 37 -1.81 7.39 11.15
CA THR A 37 -2.96 7.98 10.44
C THR A 37 -3.12 9.47 10.67
N THR A 38 -2.74 9.99 11.83
CA THR A 38 -2.94 11.39 12.22
C THR A 38 -1.79 12.31 11.82
N HIS A 39 -0.54 11.83 11.85
CA HIS A 39 0.62 12.65 11.43
C HIS A 39 0.53 13.02 9.95
N SER A 40 0.77 14.28 9.61
CA SER A 40 0.62 14.80 8.24
C SER A 40 1.50 14.07 7.21
N ASN A 41 2.72 13.69 7.60
CA ASN A 41 3.70 13.03 6.73
C ASN A 41 3.81 11.51 6.98
N GLY A 42 2.90 10.92 7.77
CA GLY A 42 3.07 9.54 8.19
C GLY A 42 4.15 9.38 9.27
N MET A 43 4.54 8.14 9.50
CA MET A 43 5.50 7.79 10.55
C MET A 43 6.49 6.76 10.01
N SER A 44 7.79 7.04 10.12
CA SER A 44 8.82 6.06 9.83
C SER A 44 8.92 5.01 10.96
N ALA A 45 9.49 3.85 10.67
CA ALA A 45 9.71 2.84 11.71
C ALA A 45 10.69 3.29 12.79
N LEU A 46 11.65 4.15 12.46
CA LEU A 46 12.57 4.76 13.43
C LEU A 46 11.83 5.69 14.38
N GLN A 47 11.03 6.61 13.86
CA GLN A 47 10.22 7.50 14.71
C GLN A 47 9.24 6.70 15.58
N LEU A 48 8.62 5.65 15.03
CA LEU A 48 7.68 4.83 15.78
C LEU A 48 8.38 4.02 16.88
N GLN A 49 9.59 3.53 16.64
CA GLN A 49 10.44 2.88 17.64
C GLN A 49 10.62 3.77 18.87
N ASP A 50 11.04 5.02 18.64
CA ASP A 50 11.33 5.97 19.71
C ASP A 50 10.06 6.34 20.49
N GLN A 51 8.95 6.56 19.79
CA GLN A 51 7.69 6.94 20.44
C GLN A 51 7.02 5.81 21.22
N LEU A 52 7.18 4.57 20.78
CA LEU A 52 6.54 3.42 21.44
C LEU A 52 7.49 2.66 22.37
N GLY A 53 8.77 3.00 22.44
CA GLY A 53 9.75 2.31 23.25
C GLY A 53 9.96 0.84 22.85
N VAL A 54 9.83 0.52 21.55
CA VAL A 54 9.98 -0.85 21.03
C VAL A 54 11.24 -0.96 20.18
N THR A 55 11.69 -2.19 19.88
CA THR A 55 12.82 -2.36 18.96
C THR A 55 12.47 -1.97 17.54
N TYR A 56 13.47 -1.55 16.73
CA TYR A 56 13.28 -1.21 15.32
C TYR A 56 12.59 -2.34 14.53
N LYS A 57 12.99 -3.58 14.74
CA LYS A 57 12.39 -4.75 14.09
C LYS A 57 10.90 -4.88 14.42
N THR A 58 10.52 -4.62 15.65
CA THR A 58 9.13 -4.62 16.12
C THR A 58 8.35 -3.48 15.49
N ALA A 59 8.86 -2.25 15.55
CA ALA A 59 8.24 -1.08 14.94
C ALA A 59 8.06 -1.26 13.43
N TRP A 60 9.09 -1.75 12.74
CA TRP A 60 9.03 -2.02 11.30
C TRP A 60 7.96 -3.07 10.96
N LEU A 61 7.92 -4.19 11.68
CA LEU A 61 6.92 -5.24 11.45
C LEU A 61 5.50 -4.71 11.70
N LEU A 62 5.32 -3.94 12.75
CA LEU A 62 4.06 -3.32 13.12
C LEU A 62 3.57 -2.37 12.01
N THR A 63 4.44 -1.47 11.52
CA THR A 63 4.09 -0.58 10.40
C THR A 63 3.76 -1.33 9.12
N GLN A 64 4.48 -2.42 8.80
CA GLN A 64 4.18 -3.23 7.60
C GLN A 64 2.83 -3.94 7.69
N LYS A 65 2.47 -4.47 8.85
CA LYS A 65 1.16 -5.08 9.09
C LYS A 65 0.04 -4.04 8.93
N LEU A 66 0.17 -2.87 9.53
CA LEU A 66 -0.79 -1.78 9.41
C LEU A 66 -0.92 -1.28 7.95
N ARG A 67 0.20 -1.11 7.21
CA ARG A 67 0.18 -0.76 5.79
C ARG A 67 -0.56 -1.78 4.93
N ARG A 68 -0.39 -3.06 5.21
CA ARG A 68 -1.14 -4.12 4.51
C ARG A 68 -2.64 -4.02 4.77
N SER A 69 -3.04 -3.60 5.97
CA SER A 69 -4.44 -3.40 6.32
C SER A 69 -5.04 -2.13 5.69
N MET A 70 -4.23 -1.16 5.27
CA MET A 70 -4.71 0.05 4.60
C MET A 70 -5.29 -0.18 3.20
N LEU A 71 -5.15 -1.38 2.65
CA LEU A 71 -5.80 -1.79 1.41
C LEU A 71 -7.13 -2.47 1.74
N ASP A 72 -8.23 -1.77 1.49
CA ASP A 72 -9.57 -2.32 1.56
C ASP A 72 -9.85 -3.16 0.31
N PRO A 73 -10.10 -4.47 0.43
CA PRO A 73 -10.41 -5.33 -0.70
C PRO A 73 -11.78 -5.01 -1.33
N ASN A 74 -12.71 -4.47 -0.54
CA ASN A 74 -14.09 -4.15 -0.95
C ASN A 74 -14.26 -2.67 -1.36
N ARG A 75 -13.14 -1.97 -1.63
CA ARG A 75 -13.19 -0.57 -2.01
C ARG A 75 -13.95 -0.38 -3.34
N GLU A 76 -14.79 0.62 -3.38
CA GLU A 76 -15.52 1.01 -4.59
C GLU A 76 -14.56 1.34 -5.74
N LEU A 77 -14.94 0.99 -6.96
CA LEU A 77 -14.22 1.37 -8.18
C LEU A 77 -14.30 2.89 -8.38
N LEU A 78 -13.30 3.46 -9.06
CA LEU A 78 -13.32 4.86 -9.49
C LEU A 78 -14.30 5.00 -10.66
N GLU A 79 -14.98 6.16 -10.73
CA GLU A 79 -15.98 6.42 -11.76
C GLU A 79 -15.95 7.88 -12.25
N GLY A 80 -16.75 8.19 -13.28
CA GLY A 80 -16.87 9.52 -13.83
C GLY A 80 -15.70 9.87 -14.76
N VAL A 81 -14.97 10.93 -14.47
CA VAL A 81 -13.78 11.37 -15.21
C VAL A 81 -12.54 11.04 -14.40
N VAL A 82 -11.58 10.36 -14.98
CA VAL A 82 -10.37 9.88 -14.28
C VAL A 82 -9.13 10.21 -15.10
N GLU A 83 -8.17 10.91 -14.49
CA GLU A 83 -6.83 11.07 -15.04
C GLU A 83 -6.01 9.82 -14.74
N ILE A 84 -5.35 9.26 -15.77
CA ILE A 84 -4.49 8.09 -15.66
C ILE A 84 -3.15 8.40 -16.31
N ASP A 85 -2.08 8.03 -15.59
CA ASP A 85 -0.72 8.16 -16.09
C ASP A 85 0.21 7.17 -15.39
N GLN A 86 1.39 6.94 -15.96
CA GLN A 86 2.46 6.15 -15.37
C GLN A 86 3.59 7.05 -14.89
N ALA A 87 4.30 6.59 -13.88
CA ALA A 87 5.50 7.27 -13.41
C ALA A 87 6.50 6.27 -12.85
N GLU A 88 7.74 6.72 -12.74
CA GLU A 88 8.81 5.96 -12.10
C GLU A 88 9.17 6.55 -10.75
N ILE A 89 9.43 5.67 -9.78
CA ILE A 89 9.97 6.02 -8.47
C ILE A 89 11.37 5.42 -8.36
N PRO A 90 12.38 6.21 -8.00
CA PRO A 90 13.67 5.64 -7.62
C PRO A 90 13.49 4.82 -6.34
N PHE A 91 14.11 3.64 -6.28
CA PHE A 91 14.15 2.84 -5.07
C PHE A 91 15.57 2.70 -4.54
N ARG A 92 15.66 2.38 -3.24
CA ARG A 92 16.93 2.18 -2.57
C ARG A 92 17.42 0.75 -2.79
N ILE A 93 18.65 0.61 -3.32
CA ILE A 93 19.37 -0.66 -3.44
C ILE A 93 20.43 -0.68 -2.34
N GLY A 94 20.36 -1.68 -1.44
CA GLY A 94 21.30 -1.77 -0.31
C GLY A 94 21.23 -0.56 0.64
N ASP A 95 22.39 -0.09 1.09
CA ASP A 95 22.54 1.09 1.96
C ASP A 95 22.94 2.35 1.18
N THR A 96 23.20 2.25 -0.11
CA THR A 96 23.52 3.37 -1.00
C THR A 96 22.25 4.04 -1.53
N PHE A 97 22.23 5.37 -1.53
CA PHE A 97 21.04 6.15 -1.90
C PHE A 97 20.73 6.16 -3.39
N PHE A 98 21.75 6.00 -4.24
CA PHE A 98 21.63 6.03 -5.69
C PHE A 98 22.73 5.18 -6.34
N GLU A 99 22.37 4.09 -6.97
CA GLU A 99 23.13 3.66 -8.13
C GLU A 99 22.59 4.39 -9.36
N ALA A 100 23.44 5.12 -10.03
CA ALA A 100 23.12 5.86 -11.24
C ALA A 100 22.71 4.88 -12.35
N GLY A 101 21.48 4.99 -12.86
CA GLY A 101 20.99 4.23 -13.99
C GLY A 101 19.54 3.78 -13.86
N ASN A 102 19.01 3.21 -14.96
CA ASN A 102 17.62 2.71 -15.01
C ASN A 102 17.33 1.49 -14.12
N ALA A 103 18.36 0.83 -13.60
CA ALA A 103 18.22 -0.37 -12.76
C ALA A 103 17.57 -0.11 -11.40
N GLY A 104 17.50 1.14 -10.94
CA GLY A 104 16.97 1.56 -9.65
C GLY A 104 15.58 2.19 -9.67
N LYS A 105 14.78 1.99 -10.74
CA LYS A 105 13.45 2.59 -10.85
C LYS A 105 12.35 1.55 -10.84
N ILE A 106 11.23 1.87 -10.19
CA ILE A 106 10.01 1.07 -10.19
C ILE A 106 8.96 1.83 -10.98
N LEU A 107 8.41 1.16 -11.99
CA LEU A 107 7.29 1.66 -12.75
C LEU A 107 6.00 1.44 -11.96
N PHE A 108 5.19 2.49 -11.85
CA PHE A 108 3.87 2.40 -11.27
C PHE A 108 2.87 3.21 -12.09
N ILE A 109 1.61 2.80 -12.02
CA ILE A 109 0.49 3.45 -12.65
C ILE A 109 -0.41 4.08 -11.58
N GLY A 110 -1.01 5.19 -11.91
CA GLY A 110 -1.98 5.87 -11.05
C GLY A 110 -3.22 6.29 -11.80
N ALA A 111 -4.33 6.33 -11.06
CA ALA A 111 -5.60 6.85 -11.52
C ALA A 111 -6.19 7.79 -10.45
N VAL A 112 -6.63 8.99 -10.85
CA VAL A 112 -7.21 10.02 -9.96
C VAL A 112 -8.53 10.48 -10.52
N GLU A 113 -9.59 10.42 -9.71
CA GLU A 113 -10.88 11.01 -10.07
C GLU A 113 -10.78 12.54 -10.16
N VAL A 114 -11.38 13.09 -11.20
CA VAL A 114 -11.57 14.52 -11.39
C VAL A 114 -13.00 14.87 -11.00
N VAL A 115 -13.15 15.57 -9.89
CA VAL A 115 -14.45 15.91 -9.31
C VAL A 115 -14.68 17.41 -9.52
N GLU A 116 -15.83 17.79 -10.02
CA GLU A 116 -16.23 19.19 -10.09
C GLU A 116 -16.31 19.80 -8.69
N ARG A 117 -15.89 21.04 -8.57
CA ARG A 117 -16.08 21.80 -7.34
C ARG A 117 -17.47 22.42 -7.36
N ASP A 118 -18.17 22.22 -6.28
CA ASP A 118 -19.29 23.09 -5.98
C ASP A 118 -18.72 24.50 -5.67
N THR A 119 -18.73 25.35 -6.68
CA THR A 119 -18.22 26.74 -6.58
C THR A 119 -19.25 27.67 -5.94
N GLY A 120 -20.23 27.18 -5.20
CA GLY A 120 -21.27 27.98 -4.57
C GLY A 120 -20.73 29.33 -4.09
N LYS A 121 -20.87 30.39 -4.91
CA LYS A 121 -20.63 31.83 -4.66
C LYS A 121 -19.23 32.26 -4.12
N ALA A 122 -18.27 31.39 -3.95
CA ALA A 122 -16.93 31.79 -3.53
C ALA A 122 -16.09 32.28 -4.72
N LYS A 123 -15.90 33.58 -4.86
CA LYS A 123 -14.99 34.19 -5.85
C LYS A 123 -13.60 33.58 -5.73
N PRO A 124 -12.95 33.21 -6.85
CA PRO A 124 -11.59 32.62 -6.78
C PRO A 124 -10.62 33.64 -6.16
N ARG A 125 -9.94 33.24 -5.11
CA ARG A 125 -9.01 34.07 -4.33
C ARG A 125 -7.75 34.52 -5.09
N ARG A 126 -7.50 34.00 -6.29
CA ARG A 126 -6.31 34.32 -7.11
C ARG A 126 -6.64 34.40 -8.60
N LYS A 127 -6.19 35.46 -9.27
CA LYS A 127 -6.38 35.73 -10.71
C LYS A 127 -5.82 34.64 -11.66
N HIS A 128 -4.97 33.73 -11.18
CA HIS A 128 -4.35 32.66 -11.97
C HIS A 128 -4.97 31.26 -11.73
N ALA A 129 -6.10 31.19 -11.08
CA ALA A 129 -6.72 29.93 -10.70
C ALA A 129 -7.69 29.39 -11.77
N LYS A 130 -7.35 29.48 -13.06
CA LYS A 130 -8.10 28.87 -14.17
C LYS A 130 -8.25 27.34 -14.10
N TYR A 131 -7.59 26.71 -13.11
CA TYR A 131 -7.62 25.25 -12.91
C TYR A 131 -8.63 24.79 -11.84
N LEU A 132 -9.52 25.63 -11.35
CA LEU A 132 -10.13 25.42 -10.05
C LEU A 132 -11.62 25.13 -10.06
N ASP A 133 -12.19 24.85 -11.21
CA ASP A 133 -13.55 24.31 -11.29
C ASP A 133 -13.59 22.81 -10.93
N THR A 134 -12.40 22.18 -10.79
CA THR A 134 -12.28 20.78 -10.42
C THR A 134 -11.37 20.59 -9.19
N ARG A 135 -11.44 19.40 -8.59
CA ARG A 135 -10.54 18.92 -7.54
C ARG A 135 -10.20 17.46 -7.77
N SER A 136 -9.08 17.00 -7.21
CA SER A 136 -8.80 15.57 -7.19
C SER A 136 -9.73 14.85 -6.22
N GLY A 137 -10.37 13.81 -6.66
CA GLY A 137 -11.16 12.87 -5.88
C GLY A 137 -10.29 11.76 -5.28
N ARG A 138 -10.78 10.52 -5.38
CA ARG A 138 -10.08 9.31 -4.93
C ARG A 138 -8.94 8.96 -5.88
N ILE A 139 -7.92 8.29 -5.32
CA ILE A 139 -6.76 7.80 -6.08
C ILE A 139 -6.63 6.29 -5.98
N ARG A 140 -6.07 5.68 -7.02
CA ARG A 140 -5.52 4.31 -7.02
C ARG A 140 -4.10 4.34 -7.56
N LEU A 141 -3.22 3.57 -6.94
CA LEU A 141 -1.84 3.37 -7.37
C LEU A 141 -1.52 1.88 -7.34
N ALA A 142 -0.76 1.42 -8.31
CA ALA A 142 -0.21 0.06 -8.32
C ALA A 142 1.15 0.02 -9.02
N VAL A 143 2.02 -0.89 -8.61
CA VAL A 143 3.22 -1.24 -9.36
C VAL A 143 2.80 -2.04 -10.58
N ILE A 144 3.37 -1.73 -11.74
CA ILE A 144 3.19 -2.49 -12.98
C ILE A 144 4.52 -3.01 -13.49
N ALA A 145 4.48 -4.12 -14.20
CA ALA A 145 5.68 -4.75 -14.74
C ALA A 145 6.29 -3.94 -15.89
N ASP A 146 5.40 -3.41 -16.73
CA ASP A 146 5.74 -2.67 -17.95
C ASP A 146 4.59 -1.72 -18.37
N ASN A 147 4.83 -0.94 -19.44
CA ASN A 147 3.85 -0.04 -20.03
C ASN A 147 3.00 -0.72 -21.13
N SER A 148 2.86 -2.04 -21.11
CA SER A 148 2.04 -2.75 -22.08
C SER A 148 0.55 -2.47 -21.89
N ALA A 149 -0.23 -2.62 -22.97
CA ALA A 149 -1.68 -2.53 -22.90
C ALA A 149 -2.29 -3.58 -21.93
N ALA A 150 -1.64 -4.74 -21.77
CA ALA A 150 -2.06 -5.78 -20.86
C ALA A 150 -1.91 -5.34 -19.39
N SER A 151 -0.74 -4.80 -19.01
CA SER A 151 -0.48 -4.30 -17.65
C SER A 151 -1.39 -3.14 -17.28
N ILE A 152 -1.56 -2.19 -18.21
CA ILE A 152 -2.45 -1.04 -18.03
C ILE A 152 -3.92 -1.48 -17.97
N GLY A 153 -4.35 -2.37 -18.88
CA GLY A 153 -5.71 -2.90 -18.90
C GLY A 153 -6.06 -3.67 -17.63
N ALA A 154 -5.15 -4.47 -17.11
CA ALA A 154 -5.34 -5.17 -15.83
C ALA A 154 -5.56 -4.18 -14.67
N PHE A 155 -4.78 -3.10 -14.61
CA PHE A 155 -4.96 -2.05 -13.59
C PHE A 155 -6.30 -1.33 -13.75
N VAL A 156 -6.65 -0.92 -14.98
CA VAL A 156 -7.91 -0.20 -15.27
C VAL A 156 -9.11 -1.04 -14.88
N ASN A 157 -9.17 -2.30 -15.33
CA ASN A 157 -10.29 -3.21 -15.03
C ASN A 157 -10.44 -3.52 -13.53
N ALA A 158 -9.33 -3.58 -12.79
CA ALA A 158 -9.35 -3.85 -11.36
C ALA A 158 -9.73 -2.62 -10.49
N ASN A 159 -9.66 -1.41 -11.04
CA ASN A 159 -9.80 -0.20 -10.23
C ASN A 159 -10.86 0.79 -10.73
N LEU A 160 -11.33 0.70 -11.97
CA LEU A 160 -12.27 1.63 -12.57
C LEU A 160 -13.55 0.93 -13.00
N LYS A 161 -14.65 1.64 -12.84
CA LYS A 161 -15.99 1.20 -13.27
C LYS A 161 -16.12 1.29 -14.79
N PRO A 162 -16.69 0.30 -15.48
CA PRO A 162 -17.00 0.42 -16.90
C PRO A 162 -17.83 1.69 -17.19
N GLY A 163 -17.58 2.33 -18.33
CA GLY A 163 -18.20 3.62 -18.71
C GLY A 163 -17.45 4.85 -18.23
N THR A 164 -16.39 4.69 -17.40
CA THR A 164 -15.53 5.81 -16.96
C THR A 164 -14.81 6.47 -18.15
N THR A 165 -14.69 7.79 -18.12
CA THR A 165 -13.92 8.57 -19.09
C THR A 165 -12.46 8.67 -18.63
N LEU A 166 -11.53 8.18 -19.44
CA LEU A 166 -10.11 8.13 -19.17
C LEU A 166 -9.40 9.31 -19.83
N LEU A 167 -8.86 10.23 -19.04
CA LEU A 167 -7.97 11.29 -19.51
C LEU A 167 -6.53 10.78 -19.42
N THR A 168 -5.83 10.74 -20.55
CA THR A 168 -4.44 10.25 -20.64
C THR A 168 -3.56 11.20 -21.44
N ASP A 169 -2.25 11.04 -21.37
CA ASP A 169 -1.27 11.77 -22.18
C ASP A 169 -1.22 11.32 -23.65
N GLY A 170 -2.07 10.38 -24.06
CA GLY A 170 -2.08 9.83 -25.42
C GLY A 170 -1.06 8.71 -25.67
N HIS A 171 -0.48 8.12 -24.62
CA HIS A 171 0.42 6.97 -24.78
C HIS A 171 -0.27 5.81 -25.53
N LYS A 172 0.48 5.15 -26.42
CA LYS A 172 -0.03 4.13 -27.37
C LYS A 172 -0.69 2.91 -26.70
N SER A 173 -0.49 2.68 -25.43
CA SER A 173 -1.02 1.53 -24.70
C SER A 173 -2.43 1.73 -24.13
N PHE A 174 -3.00 2.93 -24.24
CA PHE A 174 -4.38 3.22 -23.79
C PHE A 174 -5.46 2.93 -24.84
N PRO A 175 -5.23 3.12 -26.16
CA PRO A 175 -6.22 2.78 -27.17
C PRO A 175 -6.61 1.30 -27.11
N GLY A 176 -7.92 1.02 -27.17
CA GLY A 176 -8.43 -0.35 -27.17
C GLY A 176 -8.91 -0.89 -25.83
N LEU A 177 -8.93 -0.10 -24.77
CA LEU A 177 -9.56 -0.48 -23.50
C LEU A 177 -11.10 -0.53 -23.70
N LYS A 178 -11.61 -1.75 -23.89
CA LYS A 178 -13.05 -1.97 -24.12
C LYS A 178 -13.86 -1.58 -22.88
N GLY A 179 -14.97 -0.88 -23.10
CA GLY A 179 -15.89 -0.47 -22.03
C GLY A 179 -15.52 0.85 -21.34
N TYR A 180 -14.51 1.58 -21.83
CA TYR A 180 -14.11 2.89 -21.32
C TYR A 180 -14.14 3.96 -22.43
N ARG A 181 -14.39 5.20 -22.05
CA ARG A 181 -14.29 6.33 -22.98
C ARG A 181 -12.88 6.90 -22.89
N HIS A 182 -12.09 6.78 -23.94
CA HIS A 182 -10.73 7.32 -23.96
C HIS A 182 -10.72 8.74 -24.55
N ASP A 183 -10.25 9.71 -23.76
CA ASP A 183 -10.06 11.12 -24.16
C ASP A 183 -8.56 11.47 -24.02
N PRO A 184 -7.76 11.24 -25.05
CA PRO A 184 -6.34 11.54 -25.03
C PRO A 184 -6.10 13.06 -25.06
N ARG A 185 -5.35 13.57 -24.08
CA ARG A 185 -4.96 14.96 -23.95
C ARG A 185 -3.59 15.22 -24.57
N VAL A 186 -3.49 15.08 -25.89
CA VAL A 186 -2.27 15.33 -26.64
C VAL A 186 -2.28 16.74 -27.19
N VAL A 187 -1.49 17.63 -26.63
CA VAL A 187 -1.36 19.00 -27.10
C VAL A 187 0.11 19.35 -27.34
N GLY A 188 0.62 19.00 -28.49
CA GLY A 188 1.89 19.48 -29.05
C GLY A 188 3.03 19.63 -28.04
N LYS A 189 3.52 20.86 -27.84
CA LYS A 189 4.62 21.18 -26.90
C LYS A 189 4.16 21.47 -25.46
N MET A 190 2.87 21.28 -25.13
CA MET A 190 2.37 21.57 -23.78
C MET A 190 2.80 20.51 -22.79
N ALA A 191 3.28 20.93 -21.64
CA ALA A 191 3.79 20.00 -20.62
C ALA A 191 2.65 19.14 -20.03
N ALA A 192 2.87 17.85 -19.85
CA ALA A 192 1.91 16.87 -19.38
C ALA A 192 1.21 17.27 -18.05
N HIS A 193 1.92 17.95 -17.13
CA HIS A 193 1.34 18.42 -15.86
C HIS A 193 0.25 19.53 -16.03
N ILE A 194 0.13 20.12 -17.22
CA ILE A 194 -0.93 21.07 -17.55
C ILE A 194 -2.18 20.32 -18.02
N LEU A 195 -1.98 19.18 -18.68
CA LEU A 195 -3.04 18.38 -19.28
C LEU A 195 -3.70 17.44 -18.27
N LEU A 196 -2.88 16.86 -17.36
CA LEU A 196 -3.28 15.92 -16.33
C LEU A 196 -2.82 16.42 -14.94
N PRO A 197 -3.34 17.58 -14.46
CA PRO A 197 -2.81 18.25 -13.30
C PRO A 197 -2.95 17.48 -12.00
N TRP A 198 -4.01 16.68 -11.86
CA TRP A 198 -4.31 16.00 -10.62
C TRP A 198 -3.45 14.76 -10.41
N ILE A 199 -3.23 13.95 -11.44
CA ILE A 199 -2.37 12.78 -11.35
C ILE A 199 -0.90 13.18 -11.16
N HIS A 200 -0.42 14.20 -11.89
CA HIS A 200 0.94 14.69 -11.73
C HIS A 200 1.18 15.31 -10.35
N ARG A 201 0.19 16.03 -9.80
CA ARG A 201 0.26 16.52 -8.42
C ARG A 201 0.31 15.37 -7.42
N ALA A 202 -0.50 14.34 -7.61
CA ALA A 202 -0.50 13.17 -6.75
C ALA A 202 0.85 12.43 -6.79
N PHE A 203 1.43 12.25 -7.98
CA PHE A 203 2.76 11.66 -8.15
C PHE A 203 3.86 12.49 -7.48
N SER A 204 3.82 13.80 -7.63
CA SER A 204 4.78 14.70 -6.96
C SER A 204 4.68 14.63 -5.44
N LEU A 205 3.46 14.58 -4.90
CA LEU A 205 3.23 14.41 -3.46
C LEU A 205 3.73 13.07 -2.97
N MET A 206 3.46 11.98 -3.70
CA MET A 206 3.87 10.63 -3.35
C MET A 206 5.40 10.48 -3.37
N LYS A 207 6.07 10.98 -4.41
CA LYS A 207 7.55 10.99 -4.50
C LYS A 207 8.18 11.77 -3.35
N ARG A 208 7.68 12.97 -3.06
CA ARG A 208 8.16 13.80 -1.95
C ARG A 208 7.93 13.14 -0.59
N TRP A 209 6.78 12.53 -0.39
CA TRP A 209 6.45 11.79 0.82
C TRP A 209 7.35 10.56 1.00
N GLY A 210 7.56 9.77 -0.06
CA GLY A 210 8.41 8.59 -0.03
C GLY A 210 9.88 8.91 0.27
N LEU A 211 10.40 10.01 -0.30
CA LEU A 211 11.77 10.45 -0.04
C LEU A 211 11.92 11.14 1.31
N GLY A 212 11.00 12.04 1.66
CA GLY A 212 11.11 12.85 2.88
C GLY A 212 10.85 12.08 4.17
N THR A 213 9.94 11.10 4.16
CA THR A 213 9.60 10.34 5.37
C THR A 213 10.40 9.05 5.51
N TYR A 214 10.70 8.39 4.40
CA TYR A 214 11.33 7.06 4.40
C TYR A 214 12.72 7.02 3.80
N HIS A 215 13.24 8.17 3.35
CA HIS A 215 14.54 8.28 2.71
C HIS A 215 14.75 7.29 1.54
N GLY A 216 13.68 7.09 0.77
CA GLY A 216 13.62 6.11 -0.31
C GLY A 216 12.91 4.81 0.09
N LEU A 217 12.27 4.20 -0.89
CA LEU A 217 11.50 2.97 -0.71
C LEU A 217 12.32 1.77 -1.21
N ARG A 218 12.21 0.63 -0.56
CA ARG A 218 12.79 -0.62 -1.06
C ARG A 218 11.79 -1.31 -1.99
N ARG A 219 12.25 -1.73 -3.19
CA ARG A 219 11.43 -2.37 -4.22
C ARG A 219 10.46 -3.42 -3.67
N LYS A 220 10.96 -4.27 -2.77
CA LYS A 220 10.22 -5.38 -2.17
C LYS A 220 8.95 -4.96 -1.42
N HIS A 221 8.91 -3.74 -0.90
CA HIS A 221 7.84 -3.26 -0.02
C HIS A 221 7.07 -2.05 -0.59
N VAL A 222 7.34 -1.66 -1.84
CA VAL A 222 6.71 -0.48 -2.46
C VAL A 222 5.20 -0.56 -2.42
N ASP A 223 4.62 -1.73 -2.72
CA ASP A 223 3.17 -1.92 -2.69
C ASP A 223 2.54 -1.51 -1.36
N THR A 224 3.18 -1.87 -0.23
CA THR A 224 2.64 -1.52 1.10
C THR A 224 2.74 -0.03 1.38
N TYR A 225 3.76 0.66 0.88
CA TYR A 225 3.86 2.11 0.96
C TYR A 225 2.84 2.80 0.05
N LEU A 226 2.61 2.28 -1.16
CA LEU A 226 1.53 2.78 -2.02
C LEU A 226 0.16 2.64 -1.35
N ASN A 227 -0.10 1.53 -0.64
CA ASN A 227 -1.33 1.36 0.13
C ASN A 227 -1.48 2.45 1.21
N GLU A 228 -0.42 2.76 1.96
CA GLU A 228 -0.44 3.85 2.95
C GLU A 228 -0.70 5.19 2.28
N PHE A 229 0.00 5.50 1.18
CA PHE A 229 -0.22 6.76 0.48
C PHE A 229 -1.65 6.89 -0.02
N VAL A 230 -2.19 5.87 -0.68
CA VAL A 230 -3.58 5.84 -1.20
C VAL A 230 -4.59 5.99 -0.07
N PHE A 231 -4.40 5.25 1.05
CA PHE A 231 -5.25 5.33 2.23
C PHE A 231 -5.33 6.76 2.78
N ARG A 232 -4.18 7.40 2.96
CA ARG A 232 -4.05 8.76 3.51
C ARG A 232 -4.57 9.82 2.53
N TYR A 233 -4.25 9.69 1.24
CA TYR A 233 -4.69 10.60 0.20
C TYR A 233 -6.22 10.62 0.09
N ASN A 234 -6.83 9.47 0.09
CA ASN A 234 -8.29 9.35 -0.04
C ASN A 234 -9.04 9.89 1.20
N ARG A 235 -8.39 9.94 2.37
CA ARG A 235 -8.94 10.47 3.63
C ARG A 235 -8.41 11.84 4.02
N ARG A 236 -7.71 12.52 3.14
CA ARG A 236 -7.06 13.82 3.45
C ARG A 236 -8.01 14.92 3.93
N PHE A 237 -9.29 14.82 3.57
CA PHE A 237 -10.34 15.74 4.03
C PHE A 237 -11.08 15.25 5.29
N TYR A 238 -10.89 13.97 5.65
CA TYR A 238 -11.62 13.31 6.76
C TYR A 238 -10.62 12.54 7.64
N ARG A 239 -9.54 13.18 8.02
CA ARG A 239 -8.45 12.51 8.79
C ARG A 239 -8.91 11.97 10.13
N HIS A 240 -9.92 12.58 10.76
CA HIS A 240 -10.46 12.17 12.04
C HIS A 240 -10.99 10.74 12.03
N VAL A 241 -11.55 10.26 10.93
CA VAL A 241 -12.04 8.87 10.81
C VAL A 241 -10.96 7.86 10.39
N SER A 242 -9.74 8.31 10.09
CA SER A 242 -8.70 7.43 9.53
C SER A 242 -8.22 6.38 10.52
N PHE A 243 -8.16 6.71 11.80
CA PHE A 243 -7.75 5.80 12.86
C PHE A 243 -8.74 4.64 13.01
N GLU A 244 -10.01 4.93 13.18
CA GLU A 244 -11.07 3.94 13.32
C GLU A 244 -11.19 3.07 12.07
N THR A 245 -11.13 3.69 10.89
CA THR A 245 -11.13 2.96 9.62
C THR A 245 -9.96 1.97 9.53
N LEU A 246 -8.75 2.38 9.94
CA LEU A 246 -7.60 1.49 9.91
C LEU A 246 -7.76 0.32 10.89
N LEU A 247 -8.32 0.57 12.07
CA LEU A 247 -8.58 -0.51 13.04
C LEU A 247 -9.61 -1.51 12.51
N GLY A 248 -10.71 -1.04 11.91
CA GLY A 248 -11.69 -1.91 11.27
C GLY A 248 -11.06 -2.77 10.16
N LEU A 249 -10.32 -2.14 9.24
CA LEU A 249 -9.60 -2.87 8.18
C LEU A 249 -8.55 -3.85 8.73
N ALA A 250 -7.92 -3.54 9.87
CA ALA A 250 -6.96 -4.44 10.50
C ALA A 250 -7.64 -5.62 11.21
N ALA A 251 -8.86 -5.44 11.70
CA ALA A 251 -9.67 -6.50 12.28
C ALA A 251 -10.11 -7.52 11.21
N ASP A 252 -10.43 -7.07 10.01
CA ASP A 252 -10.83 -7.92 8.88
C ASP A 252 -9.65 -8.49 8.08
N LYS A 253 -8.43 -8.00 8.35
CA LYS A 253 -7.24 -8.42 7.60
C LYS A 253 -6.67 -9.73 8.09
N GLU A 254 -6.50 -10.68 7.18
CA GLU A 254 -5.85 -11.95 7.48
C GLU A 254 -4.47 -11.82 8.14
N PRO A 255 -4.14 -12.72 9.06
CA PRO A 255 -2.85 -12.74 9.72
C PRO A 255 -1.69 -12.85 8.74
N ALA A 256 -0.60 -12.12 9.03
CA ALA A 256 0.65 -12.29 8.33
C ALA A 256 1.81 -12.30 9.32
N GLY A 257 2.65 -13.31 9.22
CA GLY A 257 3.88 -13.40 10.00
C GLY A 257 5.01 -12.57 9.39
N TYR A 258 6.15 -12.53 10.11
CA TYR A 258 7.35 -11.84 9.63
C TYR A 258 7.81 -12.37 8.26
N TRP A 259 7.82 -13.69 8.09
CA TRP A 259 8.30 -14.34 6.87
C TRP A 259 7.41 -14.04 5.66
N ASP A 260 6.09 -13.97 5.86
CA ASP A 260 5.13 -13.60 4.82
C ASP A 260 5.37 -12.16 4.35
N ILE A 261 5.65 -11.26 5.30
CA ILE A 261 5.90 -9.84 5.00
C ILE A 261 7.22 -9.65 4.27
N ILE A 262 8.28 -10.35 4.68
CA ILE A 262 9.57 -10.27 3.98
C ILE A 262 9.61 -11.13 2.71
N LYS A 263 8.51 -11.82 2.36
CA LYS A 263 8.39 -12.67 1.16
C LYS A 263 9.56 -13.66 1.05
N ARG A 264 9.84 -14.37 2.15
CA ARG A 264 10.87 -15.43 2.25
C ARG A 264 10.25 -16.67 2.89
N GLU A 265 10.73 -17.83 2.50
CA GLU A 265 10.35 -19.06 3.17
C GLU A 265 10.76 -19.02 4.65
N ASN A 266 9.89 -19.57 5.48
CA ASN A 266 10.16 -19.67 6.92
C ASN A 266 11.08 -20.89 7.16
N PRO A 267 12.35 -20.71 7.56
CA PRO A 267 13.28 -21.82 7.74
C PRO A 267 12.83 -22.82 8.81
N ARG A 268 11.92 -22.42 9.71
CA ARG A 268 11.34 -23.34 10.72
C ARG A 268 10.22 -24.22 10.16
N LYS A 269 9.66 -23.89 9.00
CA LYS A 269 8.67 -24.73 8.31
C LYS A 269 9.31 -25.68 7.33
N THR A 270 10.47 -25.31 6.78
CA THR A 270 11.24 -26.13 5.84
C THR A 270 12.16 -27.14 6.52
N ALA A 271 12.52 -26.93 7.79
CA ALA A 271 13.11 -27.98 8.59
C ALA A 271 12.01 -29.02 8.89
N SER A 272 11.89 -30.04 8.04
CA SER A 272 11.16 -31.26 8.39
C SER A 272 11.63 -31.67 9.80
N ARG A 273 10.69 -31.91 10.74
CA ARG A 273 11.04 -32.60 11.98
C ARG A 273 11.89 -33.82 11.56
N PRO A 274 13.09 -34.00 12.12
CA PRO A 274 13.76 -35.27 11.93
C PRO A 274 12.76 -36.34 12.38
N THR A 275 12.38 -37.22 11.47
CA THR A 275 11.73 -38.48 11.83
C THR A 275 12.51 -39.00 12.99
N ALA A 276 11.86 -39.18 14.13
CA ALA A 276 12.47 -39.81 15.30
C ALA A 276 13.11 -41.09 14.77
N GLY A 277 14.44 -41.03 14.63
CA GLY A 277 15.23 -42.15 14.15
C GLY A 277 14.99 -43.31 15.08
N ALA A 278 14.69 -44.45 14.51
CA ALA A 278 14.70 -45.72 15.24
C ALA A 278 15.95 -45.75 16.10
N LEU A 279 15.77 -45.98 17.40
CA LEU A 279 16.86 -46.22 18.32
C LEU A 279 17.76 -47.32 17.73
N PRO A 280 19.07 -47.17 17.69
CA PRO A 280 19.93 -48.24 17.25
C PRO A 280 19.70 -49.46 18.16
N HIS A 281 19.47 -50.60 17.53
CA HIS A 281 19.40 -51.89 18.20
C HIS A 281 20.73 -52.07 18.92
N ILE A 282 20.70 -52.14 20.24
CA ILE A 282 21.88 -52.50 21.04
C ILE A 282 21.93 -54.02 20.96
N ASP A 283 22.86 -54.56 20.15
CA ASP A 283 23.18 -55.96 20.14
C ASP A 283 23.72 -56.34 21.54
N GLU A 284 23.04 -57.27 22.22
CA GLU A 284 23.53 -57.87 23.46
C GLU A 284 24.77 -58.68 23.13
N PRO A 285 25.84 -58.62 23.97
CA PRO A 285 27.02 -59.44 23.74
C PRO A 285 26.72 -60.91 24.02
N GLU A 286 27.01 -61.74 23.01
CA GLU A 286 26.97 -63.18 23.11
C GLU A 286 27.83 -63.64 24.30
N SER A 287 27.21 -64.36 25.24
CA SER A 287 27.90 -65.07 26.32
C SER A 287 28.64 -66.25 25.72
N THR A 288 29.96 -66.17 25.61
CA THR A 288 30.83 -67.33 25.41
C THR A 288 31.06 -67.97 26.70
N GLY A 289 30.69 -69.29 26.78
CA GLY A 289 30.83 -70.21 27.86
C GLY A 289 32.28 -70.63 28.15
#